data_da4bb328e4c7b3b1482227667a241cad
#
_entry.id   da4bb328e4c7b3b1482227667a241cad
#
_cell.length_a   1.000
_cell.length_b   1.000
_cell.length_c   1.000
_cell.angle_alpha   90.00
_cell.angle_beta   90.00
_cell.angle_gamma   90.00
#
_symmetry.space_group_name_H-M   'P 1'
#
loop_
_entity.id
_entity.type
_entity.pdbx_description
1 polymer ?
#
loop_
_entity_poly.entity_id
_entity_poly.type
_entity_poly.pdbx_seq_one_letter_code
_entity_poly.pdbx_strand_id
1 'polypeptide(L)'
;MSNFKGYLLRAVRTDTIFPNDYILYSSWKSTPNQREEIKAYRDDNTRELYRVTAEGQKSVFQFDTIDGLSLQDKINIQNFFTSAEINTKERKVQLEFWNEENNQYSIGYFYRPNMEFTIQDISEDDITYSSLTFEFVEY
;
A
#
# COMPACT_ATOMS: atom_id res chain seq x y z
N MET A 1 -3.38 -25.37 -0.74
CA MET A 1 -3.81 -24.50 0.36
C MET A 1 -3.37 -23.08 0.11
N SER A 2 -4.21 -22.14 0.48
CA SER A 2 -3.91 -20.71 0.35
C SER A 2 -3.12 -20.20 1.55
N ASN A 3 -2.16 -19.30 1.31
CA ASN A 3 -1.48 -18.56 2.37
C ASN A 3 -2.29 -17.36 2.85
N PHE A 4 -3.41 -17.08 2.20
CA PHE A 4 -4.24 -15.91 2.51
C PHE A 4 -4.92 -16.08 3.87
N LYS A 5 -4.78 -15.06 4.73
CA LYS A 5 -5.28 -15.08 6.11
C LYS A 5 -6.51 -14.20 6.32
N GLY A 6 -7.11 -13.70 5.25
CA GLY A 6 -8.35 -12.92 5.31
C GLY A 6 -8.17 -11.40 5.32
N TYR A 7 -6.95 -10.88 5.30
CA TYR A 7 -6.69 -9.45 5.24
C TYR A 7 -5.73 -9.11 4.10
N LEU A 8 -5.80 -7.88 3.60
CA LEU A 8 -4.91 -7.38 2.55
C LEU A 8 -3.75 -6.55 3.11
N LEU A 9 -3.93 -5.94 4.27
CA LEU A 9 -2.96 -4.99 4.82
C LEU A 9 -2.92 -5.08 6.35
N ARG A 10 -1.71 -5.05 6.90
CA ARG A 10 -1.49 -5.10 8.35
C ARG A 10 -0.31 -4.21 8.73
N ALA A 11 -0.47 -3.47 9.83
CA ALA A 11 0.62 -2.72 10.44
C ALA A 11 1.47 -3.67 11.27
N VAL A 12 2.74 -3.84 10.90
CA VAL A 12 3.63 -4.82 11.52
C VAL A 12 3.96 -4.44 12.95
N ARG A 13 4.28 -3.17 13.19
CA ARG A 13 4.71 -2.68 14.52
C ARG A 13 3.72 -3.01 15.64
N THR A 14 2.44 -2.86 15.37
CA THR A 14 1.38 -3.02 16.36
C THR A 14 0.51 -4.25 16.13
N ASP A 15 0.81 -5.03 15.10
CA ASP A 15 0.01 -6.18 14.69
C ASP A 15 -1.46 -5.82 14.50
N THR A 16 -1.70 -4.71 13.81
CA THR A 16 -3.05 -4.19 13.58
C THR A 16 -3.46 -4.43 12.13
N ILE A 17 -4.57 -5.14 11.94
CA ILE A 17 -5.11 -5.42 10.61
C ILE A 17 -5.93 -4.22 10.14
N PHE A 18 -5.69 -3.78 8.90
CA PHE A 18 -6.54 -2.77 8.27
C PHE A 18 -7.88 -3.44 7.90
N PRO A 19 -9.01 -2.91 8.39
CA PRO A 19 -10.30 -3.54 8.13
C PRO A 19 -10.63 -3.60 6.64
N ASN A 20 -10.89 -4.80 6.13
CA ASN A 20 -11.27 -5.00 4.74
C ASN A 20 -12.55 -4.22 4.37
N ASP A 21 -13.43 -3.98 5.35
CA ASP A 21 -14.69 -3.28 5.15
C ASP A 21 -14.48 -1.84 4.64
N TYR A 22 -13.32 -1.25 4.89
CA TYR A 22 -13.00 0.09 4.40
C TYR A 22 -12.46 0.09 2.98
N ILE A 23 -12.08 -1.07 2.44
CA ILE A 23 -11.46 -1.17 1.13
C ILE A 23 -12.52 -1.45 0.06
N LEU A 24 -12.53 -0.65 -0.99
CA LEU A 24 -13.28 -0.95 -2.19
C LEU A 24 -12.45 -1.96 -2.99
N TYR A 25 -12.82 -3.23 -2.93
CA TYR A 25 -11.97 -4.32 -3.45
C TYR A 25 -11.60 -4.16 -4.92
N SER A 26 -12.52 -3.66 -5.73
CA SER A 26 -12.25 -3.46 -7.16
C SER A 26 -11.19 -2.39 -7.44
N SER A 27 -10.88 -1.56 -6.45
CA SER A 27 -9.86 -0.52 -6.57
C SER A 27 -8.47 -0.99 -6.16
N TRP A 28 -8.37 -2.14 -5.49
CA TRP A 28 -7.07 -2.66 -5.06
C TRP A 28 -6.25 -3.06 -6.27
N LYS A 29 -5.13 -2.38 -6.44
CA LYS A 29 -4.18 -2.65 -7.53
C LYS A 29 -2.79 -2.75 -6.93
N SER A 30 -2.06 -3.78 -7.31
CA SER A 30 -0.70 -3.95 -6.83
C SER A 30 0.23 -4.29 -7.96
N THR A 31 1.43 -3.73 -7.90
CA THR A 31 2.53 -4.10 -8.78
C THR A 31 3.69 -4.46 -7.86
N PRO A 32 3.66 -5.68 -7.29
CA PRO A 32 4.67 -6.09 -6.35
C PRO A 32 5.96 -6.49 -7.05
N ASN A 33 7.06 -6.44 -6.29
CA ASN A 33 8.36 -6.96 -6.75
C ASN A 33 8.85 -6.30 -8.04
N GLN A 34 8.62 -5.00 -8.20
CA GLN A 34 9.08 -4.28 -9.38
C GLN A 34 10.60 -4.26 -9.44
N ARG A 35 11.12 -4.50 -10.63
CA ARG A 35 12.54 -4.44 -10.91
C ARG A 35 12.80 -3.37 -11.95
N GLU A 36 13.75 -2.50 -11.65
CA GLU A 36 14.16 -1.47 -12.60
C GLU A 36 15.34 -1.98 -13.42
N GLU A 37 15.23 -1.90 -14.75
CA GLU A 37 16.33 -2.22 -15.63
C GLU A 37 17.26 -1.01 -15.73
N ILE A 38 18.47 -1.13 -15.18
CA ILE A 38 19.46 -0.06 -15.19
C ILE A 38 20.09 0.06 -16.56
N LYS A 39 20.41 -1.07 -17.19
CA LYS A 39 21.14 -1.11 -18.45
C LYS A 39 20.79 -2.36 -19.23
N ALA A 40 20.60 -2.17 -20.52
CA ALA A 40 20.52 -3.28 -21.46
C ALA A 40 21.41 -2.97 -22.65
N TYR A 41 22.25 -3.91 -23.04
CA TYR A 41 23.12 -3.74 -24.20
C TYR A 41 23.46 -5.08 -24.82
N ARG A 42 23.86 -5.03 -26.07
CA ARG A 42 24.27 -6.22 -26.82
C ARG A 42 25.76 -6.15 -27.09
N ASP A 43 26.47 -7.21 -26.79
CA ASP A 43 27.90 -7.30 -27.10
C ASP A 43 28.08 -7.46 -28.60
N ASP A 44 28.93 -6.59 -29.23
CA ASP A 44 29.13 -6.60 -30.67
C ASP A 44 29.85 -7.85 -31.16
N ASN A 45 30.68 -8.47 -30.31
CA ASN A 45 31.46 -9.66 -30.65
C ASN A 45 30.65 -10.93 -30.54
N THR A 46 29.90 -11.07 -29.46
CA THR A 46 29.10 -12.29 -29.17
C THR A 46 27.63 -12.14 -29.52
N ARG A 47 27.15 -10.92 -29.66
CA ARG A 47 25.74 -10.56 -29.88
C ARG A 47 24.83 -11.01 -28.76
N GLU A 48 25.36 -11.26 -27.59
CA GLU A 48 24.57 -11.56 -26.40
C GLU A 48 23.98 -10.29 -25.82
N LEU A 49 22.75 -10.39 -25.36
CA LEU A 49 22.07 -9.30 -24.70
C LEU A 49 22.38 -9.35 -23.21
N TYR A 50 22.98 -8.29 -22.69
CA TYR A 50 23.26 -8.12 -21.28
C TYR A 50 22.27 -7.16 -20.66
N ARG A 51 21.77 -7.51 -19.48
CA ARG A 51 20.87 -6.67 -18.69
C ARG A 51 21.44 -6.46 -17.30
N VAL A 52 21.40 -5.22 -16.85
CA VAL A 52 21.72 -4.86 -15.48
C VAL A 52 20.46 -4.32 -14.83
N THR A 53 19.98 -5.02 -13.80
CA THR A 53 18.77 -4.64 -13.07
C THR A 53 19.17 -4.07 -11.73
N ALA A 54 18.43 -3.09 -11.22
CA ALA A 54 18.67 -2.56 -9.87
C ALA A 54 18.59 -3.69 -8.84
N GLU A 55 19.49 -3.66 -7.86
CA GLU A 55 19.44 -4.59 -6.75
C GLU A 55 18.17 -4.34 -5.93
N GLY A 56 17.55 -5.42 -5.46
CA GLY A 56 16.33 -5.35 -4.70
C GLY A 56 15.11 -5.17 -5.58
N GLN A 57 13.97 -5.28 -4.96
CA GLN A 57 12.67 -5.18 -5.59
C GLN A 57 11.83 -4.23 -4.78
N LYS A 58 11.07 -3.38 -5.46
CA LYS A 58 10.17 -2.43 -4.81
C LYS A 58 8.74 -2.74 -5.22
N SER A 59 7.86 -2.66 -4.25
CA SER A 59 6.44 -2.90 -4.48
C SER A 59 5.68 -1.59 -4.45
N VAL A 60 4.64 -1.54 -5.26
CA VAL A 60 3.67 -0.44 -5.26
C VAL A 60 2.29 -1.06 -5.16
N PHE A 61 1.45 -0.53 -4.30
CA PHE A 61 0.04 -0.89 -4.28
C PHE A 61 -0.80 0.34 -3.97
N GLN A 62 -2.04 0.30 -4.45
CA GLN A 62 -2.98 1.40 -4.23
C GLN A 62 -4.38 0.84 -4.05
N PHE A 63 -5.20 1.58 -3.36
CA PHE A 63 -6.61 1.27 -3.22
C PHE A 63 -7.41 2.52 -2.85
N ASP A 64 -8.70 2.44 -3.12
CA ASP A 64 -9.65 3.44 -2.66
C ASP A 64 -10.46 2.85 -1.52
N THR A 65 -10.90 3.69 -0.60
CA THR A 65 -11.86 3.29 0.40
C THR A 65 -13.27 3.35 -0.19
N ILE A 66 -14.22 2.75 0.50
CA ILE A 66 -15.64 2.89 0.16
C ILE A 66 -16.10 4.33 0.42
N ASP A 67 -17.16 4.75 -0.26
CA ASP A 67 -17.85 6.01 0.04
C ASP A 67 -18.65 5.90 1.34
N GLY A 68 -18.93 7.04 1.94
CA GLY A 68 -19.79 7.08 3.12
C GLY A 68 -19.10 6.75 4.41
N LEU A 69 -17.80 7.03 4.52
CA LEU A 69 -17.07 6.85 5.76
C LEU A 69 -17.53 7.86 6.81
N SER A 70 -17.84 7.38 8.01
CA SER A 70 -18.16 8.24 9.15
C SER A 70 -16.88 8.92 9.69
N LEU A 71 -17.06 9.90 10.56
CA LEU A 71 -15.92 10.51 11.25
C LEU A 71 -15.13 9.47 12.03
N GLN A 72 -15.81 8.53 12.70
CA GLN A 72 -15.12 7.46 13.44
C GLN A 72 -14.33 6.55 12.50
N ASP A 73 -14.89 6.22 11.33
CA ASP A 73 -14.17 5.41 10.34
C ASP A 73 -12.91 6.11 9.85
N LYS A 74 -13.00 7.42 9.59
CA LYS A 74 -11.84 8.22 9.22
C LYS A 74 -10.77 8.21 10.31
N ILE A 75 -11.18 8.37 11.57
CA ILE A 75 -10.27 8.36 12.71
C ILE A 75 -9.59 6.98 12.83
N ASN A 76 -10.33 5.91 12.63
CA ASN A 76 -9.77 4.55 12.66
C ASN A 76 -8.72 4.35 11.58
N ILE A 77 -8.96 4.86 10.38
CA ILE A 77 -7.99 4.80 9.28
C ILE A 77 -6.72 5.58 9.62
N GLN A 78 -6.87 6.79 10.14
CA GLN A 78 -5.73 7.62 10.55
C GLN A 78 -4.92 6.95 11.65
N ASN A 79 -5.59 6.35 12.64
CA ASN A 79 -4.92 5.65 13.73
C ASN A 79 -4.17 4.42 13.25
N PHE A 80 -4.69 3.72 12.26
CA PHE A 80 -3.99 2.59 11.66
C PHE A 80 -2.62 3.01 11.11
N PHE A 81 -2.58 4.06 10.31
CA PHE A 81 -1.33 4.53 9.72
C PHE A 81 -0.38 5.11 10.76
N THR A 82 -0.91 5.79 11.78
CA THR A 82 -0.09 6.26 12.89
C THR A 82 0.55 5.09 13.64
N SER A 83 -0.20 4.02 13.85
CA SER A 83 0.33 2.82 14.51
C SER A 83 1.40 2.10 13.69
N ALA A 84 1.34 2.21 12.38
CA ALA A 84 2.30 1.58 11.48
C ALA A 84 3.59 2.39 11.31
N GLU A 85 3.59 3.65 11.73
CA GLU A 85 4.70 4.57 11.50
C GLU A 85 5.88 4.24 12.41
N ILE A 86 7.06 4.06 11.80
CA ILE A 86 8.30 3.74 12.52
C ILE A 86 9.27 4.91 12.53
N ASN A 87 9.11 5.89 11.65
CA ASN A 87 9.92 7.10 11.61
C ASN A 87 9.04 8.27 11.16
N THR A 88 8.73 9.15 12.10
CA THR A 88 7.81 10.27 11.88
C THR A 88 8.38 11.31 10.91
N LYS A 89 9.67 11.59 10.97
CA LYS A 89 10.30 12.57 10.09
C LYS A 89 10.30 12.12 8.63
N GLU A 90 10.55 10.85 8.40
CA GLU A 90 10.58 10.27 7.05
C GLU A 90 9.20 9.80 6.59
N ARG A 91 8.20 9.84 7.47
CA ARG A 91 6.86 9.30 7.22
C ARG A 91 6.91 7.85 6.76
N LYS A 92 7.79 7.08 7.39
CA LYS A 92 8.05 5.69 7.04
C LYS A 92 7.16 4.76 7.85
N VAL A 93 6.43 3.90 7.17
CA VAL A 93 5.56 2.90 7.79
C VAL A 93 6.01 1.51 7.38
N GLN A 94 5.88 0.56 8.30
CA GLN A 94 6.17 -0.85 8.00
C GLN A 94 4.85 -1.59 7.88
N LEU A 95 4.61 -2.14 6.70
CA LEU A 95 3.35 -2.79 6.37
C LEU A 95 3.56 -4.20 5.84
N GLU A 96 2.66 -5.09 6.21
CA GLU A 96 2.51 -6.40 5.58
C GLU A 96 1.33 -6.32 4.63
N PHE A 97 1.55 -6.73 3.39
CA PHE A 97 0.53 -6.67 2.36
C PHE A 97 0.45 -7.99 1.60
N TRP A 98 -0.71 -8.24 1.01
CA TRP A 98 -0.88 -9.41 0.15
C TRP A 98 -0.14 -9.19 -1.16
N ASN A 99 0.87 -10.04 -1.42
CA ASN A 99 1.69 -9.95 -2.63
C ASN A 99 1.12 -10.88 -3.70
N GLU A 100 0.55 -10.28 -4.75
CA GLU A 100 -0.13 -10.99 -5.81
C GLU A 100 0.83 -11.86 -6.65
N GLU A 101 2.08 -11.44 -6.79
CA GLU A 101 3.06 -12.18 -7.59
C GLU A 101 3.50 -13.46 -6.88
N ASN A 102 3.74 -13.37 -5.58
CA ASN A 102 4.23 -14.49 -4.78
C ASN A 102 3.09 -15.33 -4.18
N ASN A 103 1.87 -14.84 -4.22
CA ASN A 103 0.70 -15.47 -3.59
C ASN A 103 0.91 -15.72 -2.10
N GLN A 104 1.53 -14.77 -1.43
CA GLN A 104 1.78 -14.78 0.00
C GLN A 104 1.97 -13.35 0.49
N TYR A 105 2.08 -13.17 1.81
CA TYR A 105 2.31 -11.85 2.38
C TYR A 105 3.77 -11.46 2.26
N SER A 106 3.99 -10.17 2.01
CA SER A 106 5.30 -9.54 2.02
C SER A 106 5.30 -8.39 3.00
N ILE A 107 6.45 -8.13 3.63
CA ILE A 107 6.63 -7.01 4.55
C ILE A 107 7.61 -6.04 3.91
N GLY A 108 7.26 -4.76 3.93
CA GLY A 108 8.12 -3.72 3.39
C GLY A 108 7.96 -2.41 4.13
N TYR A 109 8.86 -1.48 3.82
CA TYR A 109 8.81 -0.12 4.34
C TYR A 109 8.30 0.79 3.23
N PHE A 110 7.27 1.57 3.56
CA PHE A 110 6.58 2.43 2.61
C PHE A 110 6.54 3.87 3.10
N TYR A 111 6.38 4.79 2.16
CA TYR A 111 6.07 6.17 2.51
C TYR A 111 4.60 6.26 2.92
N ARG A 112 4.33 6.90 4.04
CA ARG A 112 2.95 7.18 4.44
C ARG A 112 2.36 8.17 3.45
N PRO A 113 1.26 7.83 2.76
CA PRO A 113 0.67 8.73 1.77
C PRO A 113 0.03 9.94 2.42
N ASN A 114 0.01 11.04 1.69
CA ASN A 114 -0.80 12.19 2.07
C ASN A 114 -2.26 11.85 1.85
N MET A 115 -3.10 12.29 2.78
CA MET A 115 -4.54 12.02 2.69
C MET A 115 -5.26 13.31 2.32
N GLU A 116 -6.07 13.23 1.27
CA GLU A 116 -6.97 14.30 0.88
C GLU A 116 -8.38 13.91 1.29
N PHE A 117 -9.00 14.72 2.14
CA PHE A 117 -10.32 14.42 2.68
C PHE A 117 -11.37 15.27 1.97
N THR A 118 -12.40 14.60 1.45
CA THR A 118 -13.54 15.26 0.83
C THR A 118 -14.79 14.93 1.63
N ILE A 119 -15.45 15.96 2.11
CA ILE A 119 -16.69 15.80 2.86
C ILE A 119 -17.83 15.56 1.88
N GLN A 120 -18.57 14.46 2.10
CA GLN A 120 -19.73 14.11 1.30
C GLN A 120 -21.02 14.70 1.87
N ASP A 121 -21.17 14.65 3.19
CA ASP A 121 -22.36 15.16 3.87
C ASP A 121 -22.04 15.50 5.33
N ILE A 122 -22.86 16.37 5.91
CA ILE A 122 -22.73 16.79 7.30
C ILE A 122 -24.12 16.70 7.96
N SER A 123 -24.15 16.03 9.12
CA SER A 123 -25.31 16.04 10.01
C SER A 123 -24.96 16.73 11.32
N GLU A 124 -25.92 16.87 12.23
CA GLU A 124 -25.67 17.45 13.56
C GLU A 124 -24.64 16.66 14.36
N ASP A 125 -24.59 15.35 14.18
CA ASP A 125 -23.79 14.45 15.00
C ASP A 125 -22.62 13.84 14.27
N ASP A 126 -22.52 13.97 12.95
CA ASP A 126 -21.50 13.25 12.21
C ASP A 126 -21.13 13.94 10.90
N ILE A 127 -19.99 13.53 10.35
CA ILE A 127 -19.50 13.93 9.05
C ILE A 127 -19.33 12.66 8.22
N THR A 128 -19.81 12.69 6.99
CA THR A 128 -19.65 11.58 6.05
C THR A 128 -18.62 11.99 4.99
N TYR A 129 -17.65 11.12 4.75
CA TYR A 129 -16.56 11.37 3.81
C TYR A 129 -16.72 10.56 2.54
N SER A 130 -16.33 11.16 1.43
CA SER A 130 -16.19 10.44 0.18
C SER A 130 -14.99 9.50 0.22
N SER A 131 -14.91 8.59 -0.75
CA SER A 131 -13.81 7.66 -0.88
C SER A 131 -12.44 8.36 -0.80
N LEU A 132 -11.52 7.75 -0.06
CA LEU A 132 -10.13 8.18 0.05
C LEU A 132 -9.26 7.31 -0.83
N THR A 133 -8.26 7.90 -1.47
CA THR A 133 -7.32 7.17 -2.34
C THR A 133 -5.97 7.10 -1.67
N PHE A 134 -5.39 5.91 -1.60
CA PHE A 134 -4.07 5.67 -1.04
C PHE A 134 -3.18 5.00 -2.06
N GLU A 135 -1.97 5.52 -2.21
CA GLU A 135 -0.93 4.89 -3.02
C GLU A 135 0.31 4.71 -2.15
N PHE A 136 0.82 3.49 -2.10
CA PHE A 136 1.98 3.13 -1.30
C PHE A 136 3.12 2.75 -2.22
N VAL A 137 4.24 3.45 -2.06
CA VAL A 137 5.47 3.18 -2.80
C VAL A 137 6.51 2.74 -1.79
N GLU A 138 7.14 1.60 -2.04
CA GLU A 138 8.16 1.06 -1.16
C GLU A 138 9.45 1.89 -1.23
N TYR A 139 10.13 1.98 -0.06
CA TYR A 139 11.44 2.63 0.03
C TYR A 139 12.50 1.95 -0.83
#